data_3a418780ae0f0fb1cad6b1be592816eb
#
_entry.id   3a418780ae0f0fb1cad6b1be592816eb
#
_cell.length_a   1.000
_cell.length_b   1.000
_cell.length_c   1.000
_cell.angle_alpha   90.00
_cell.angle_beta   90.00
_cell.angle_gamma   90.00
#
_symmetry.space_group_name_H-M   'P 1'
#
loop_
_entity.id
_entity.type
_entity.pdbx_description
1 polymer ?
#
loop_
_entity_poly.entity_id
_entity_poly.type
_entity_poly.pdbx_seq_one_letter_code
_entity_poly.pdbx_strand_id
1 'polypeptide(L)'
;MNKKLIFLVVSFLYIVTATAQPLLIPYPRSIEMREGYFALTAKTGIINLSDKNNARLLKHYIEEDININLHEQRGDNNIFLITNRKLKESLGAEGYRMNISTDSIVIEGAENAGVFYGIQTLRQLAAQNRLAIPCMEIFDKPEYEWRDFMLDEARHFKGKVVVKQLLEEMAYLKMNKFHWHLTDDQGWRIEIEKYPRLTQIGAYRDSTQIGGWNSTLYDVNIHGGYYTQEDIREIVDFAAERHIEIVPEIEMPGHTSAAIAAYPELGSLKTPPTVATYFNPTWGVFNVADERVIQFIQDVFDEIFDLFPSRYIHIGGDEVH
;
A
#
# COMPACT_ATOMS: atom_id res chain seq x y z
N MET A 1 -53.97 11.46 65.14
CA MET A 1 -54.07 11.13 63.71
C MET A 1 -52.80 11.64 62.99
N ASN A 2 -51.81 10.77 62.81
CA ASN A 2 -50.55 11.13 62.16
C ASN A 2 -50.65 10.87 60.64
N LYS A 3 -50.67 11.96 59.84
CA LYS A 3 -50.55 11.83 58.36
C LYS A 3 -49.06 11.71 58.00
N LYS A 4 -48.64 10.51 57.59
CA LYS A 4 -47.32 10.31 56.97
C LYS A 4 -47.38 10.78 55.54
N LEU A 5 -46.62 11.83 55.23
CA LEU A 5 -46.38 12.34 53.90
C LEU A 5 -45.34 11.43 53.23
N ILE A 6 -45.74 10.67 52.19
CA ILE A 6 -44.84 9.87 51.40
C ILE A 6 -44.32 10.77 50.27
N PHE A 7 -43.04 11.12 50.32
CA PHE A 7 -42.33 11.77 49.22
C PHE A 7 -41.90 10.69 48.22
N LEU A 8 -42.46 10.72 47.03
CA LEU A 8 -42.04 9.89 45.90
C LEU A 8 -40.92 10.62 45.19
N VAL A 9 -39.67 10.17 45.38
CA VAL A 9 -38.51 10.66 44.62
C VAL A 9 -38.46 9.92 43.30
N VAL A 10 -38.89 10.54 42.22
CA VAL A 10 -38.71 10.03 40.85
C VAL A 10 -37.29 10.40 40.39
N SER A 11 -36.35 9.44 40.52
CA SER A 11 -35.04 9.58 39.94
C SER A 11 -35.13 9.37 38.44
N PHE A 12 -34.99 10.44 37.66
CA PHE A 12 -34.75 10.34 36.23
C PHE A 12 -33.30 9.81 36.00
N LEU A 13 -33.18 8.54 35.68
CA LEU A 13 -31.93 7.99 35.18
C LEU A 13 -31.75 8.50 33.74
N TYR A 14 -30.94 9.52 33.56
CA TYR A 14 -30.40 9.84 32.24
C TYR A 14 -29.39 8.71 31.83
N ILE A 15 -29.87 7.77 31.04
CA ILE A 15 -29.00 6.83 30.33
C ILE A 15 -28.29 7.64 29.25
N VAL A 16 -27.10 8.15 29.57
CA VAL A 16 -26.17 8.65 28.55
C VAL A 16 -25.72 7.40 27.81
N THR A 17 -26.34 7.09 26.69
CA THR A 17 -25.79 6.14 25.74
C THR A 17 -24.53 6.75 25.17
N ALA A 18 -23.38 6.45 25.76
CA ALA A 18 -22.08 6.74 25.14
C ALA A 18 -22.04 5.90 23.85
N THR A 19 -22.32 6.52 22.73
CA THR A 19 -22.04 5.91 21.42
C THR A 19 -20.55 5.73 21.32
N ALA A 20 -20.10 4.46 21.33
CA ALA A 20 -18.67 4.16 21.16
C ALA A 20 -18.20 4.76 19.83
N GLN A 21 -17.10 5.49 19.87
CA GLN A 21 -16.51 6.01 18.66
C GLN A 21 -16.01 4.84 17.78
N PRO A 22 -16.11 4.94 16.45
CA PRO A 22 -15.64 3.89 15.56
C PRO A 22 -14.11 3.72 15.65
N LEU A 23 -13.63 2.49 15.54
CA LEU A 23 -12.23 2.15 15.54
C LEU A 23 -11.67 2.28 14.11
N LEU A 24 -11.15 3.44 13.75
CA LEU A 24 -10.60 3.73 12.43
C LEU A 24 -9.08 3.88 12.48
N ILE A 25 -8.38 3.34 11.50
CA ILE A 25 -6.93 3.42 11.36
C ILE A 25 -6.57 3.82 9.92
N PRO A 26 -5.88 4.96 9.72
CA PRO A 26 -5.62 6.01 10.70
C PRO A 26 -6.90 6.68 11.19
N TYR A 27 -6.87 7.23 12.40
CA TYR A 27 -8.03 7.94 12.95
C TYR A 27 -8.23 9.27 12.21
N PRO A 28 -9.45 9.58 11.72
CA PRO A 28 -9.72 10.83 10.99
C PRO A 28 -9.51 12.08 11.86
N ARG A 29 -9.28 13.22 11.21
CA ARG A 29 -9.11 14.51 11.92
C ARG A 29 -10.32 14.90 12.76
N SER A 30 -11.52 14.60 12.31
CA SER A 30 -12.72 14.77 13.12
C SER A 30 -13.81 13.78 12.76
N ILE A 31 -14.56 13.36 13.80
CA ILE A 31 -15.76 12.55 13.69
C ILE A 31 -16.81 13.21 14.58
N GLU A 32 -17.97 13.53 14.00
CA GLU A 32 -19.16 14.00 14.72
C GLU A 32 -20.25 12.96 14.60
N MET A 33 -20.57 12.29 15.71
CA MET A 33 -21.63 11.27 15.76
C MET A 33 -23.00 11.91 15.65
N ARG A 34 -23.93 11.28 14.94
CA ARG A 34 -25.31 11.68 14.77
C ARG A 34 -26.26 10.56 15.13
N GLU A 35 -27.52 10.88 15.37
CA GLU A 35 -28.54 9.87 15.65
C GLU A 35 -28.94 9.08 14.41
N GLY A 36 -29.16 7.78 14.58
CA GLY A 36 -29.62 6.89 13.52
C GLY A 36 -28.48 6.02 12.91
N TYR A 37 -28.88 5.22 11.93
CA TYR A 37 -28.02 4.26 11.23
C TYR A 37 -28.38 4.23 9.74
N PHE A 38 -27.37 4.13 8.90
CA PHE A 38 -27.53 3.82 7.48
C PHE A 38 -27.63 2.29 7.32
N ALA A 39 -28.68 1.82 6.67
CA ALA A 39 -28.86 0.40 6.38
C ALA A 39 -28.11 0.02 5.09
N LEU A 40 -26.97 -0.64 5.20
CA LEU A 40 -26.21 -1.14 4.05
C LEU A 40 -26.75 -2.51 3.64
N THR A 41 -27.34 -2.61 2.45
CA THR A 41 -28.00 -3.83 1.95
C THR A 41 -27.71 -4.04 0.47
N ALA A 42 -28.07 -5.22 -0.08
CA ALA A 42 -27.99 -5.47 -1.51
C ALA A 42 -28.87 -4.54 -2.37
N LYS A 43 -29.78 -3.77 -1.76
CA LYS A 43 -30.59 -2.75 -2.44
C LYS A 43 -29.97 -1.35 -2.37
N THR A 44 -28.82 -1.20 -1.71
CA THR A 44 -28.09 0.06 -1.68
C THR A 44 -27.46 0.33 -3.04
N GLY A 45 -27.73 1.50 -3.61
CA GLY A 45 -27.22 1.94 -4.89
C GLY A 45 -25.93 2.75 -4.77
N ILE A 46 -25.11 2.76 -5.81
CA ILE A 46 -23.95 3.65 -5.97
C ILE A 46 -24.28 4.68 -7.03
N ILE A 47 -24.16 5.96 -6.68
CA ILE A 47 -24.23 7.10 -7.60
C ILE A 47 -22.84 7.67 -7.73
N ASN A 48 -22.17 7.34 -8.82
CA ASN A 48 -20.78 7.71 -9.03
C ASN A 48 -20.68 9.00 -9.87
N LEU A 49 -20.16 10.05 -9.26
CA LEU A 49 -19.80 11.35 -9.85
C LEU A 49 -18.29 11.62 -9.69
N SER A 50 -17.50 10.55 -9.59
CA SER A 50 -16.05 10.55 -9.51
C SER A 50 -15.45 9.68 -10.62
N ASP A 51 -14.26 9.14 -10.44
CA ASP A 51 -13.67 8.16 -11.36
C ASP A 51 -14.41 6.80 -11.29
N LYS A 52 -14.57 6.15 -12.45
CA LYS A 52 -15.22 4.82 -12.54
C LYS A 52 -14.52 3.75 -11.68
N ASN A 53 -13.21 3.88 -11.49
CA ASN A 53 -12.42 2.97 -10.66
C ASN A 53 -12.87 3.01 -9.20
N ASN A 54 -13.22 4.18 -8.65
CA ASN A 54 -13.73 4.33 -7.28
C ASN A 54 -15.01 3.51 -7.05
N ALA A 55 -15.96 3.52 -8.00
CA ALA A 55 -17.18 2.71 -7.86
C ALA A 55 -16.89 1.22 -7.95
N ARG A 56 -16.02 0.81 -8.89
CA ARG A 56 -15.58 -0.58 -9.05
C ARG A 56 -14.91 -1.11 -7.77
N LEU A 57 -13.99 -0.33 -7.18
CA LEU A 57 -13.29 -0.70 -5.96
C LEU A 57 -14.23 -0.73 -4.75
N LEU A 58 -15.15 0.24 -4.62
CA LEU A 58 -16.14 0.21 -3.55
C LEU A 58 -16.98 -1.08 -3.60
N LYS A 59 -17.48 -1.45 -4.79
CA LYS A 59 -18.25 -2.71 -4.96
C LYS A 59 -17.42 -3.92 -4.54
N HIS A 60 -16.20 -4.02 -5.08
CA HIS A 60 -15.30 -5.12 -4.78
C HIS A 60 -15.04 -5.25 -3.27
N TYR A 61 -14.69 -4.16 -2.59
CA TYR A 61 -14.40 -4.19 -1.16
C TYR A 61 -15.61 -4.55 -0.29
N ILE A 62 -16.79 -4.02 -0.60
CA ILE A 62 -18.00 -4.34 0.15
C ILE A 62 -18.43 -5.80 -0.07
N GLU A 63 -18.27 -6.31 -1.29
CA GLU A 63 -18.51 -7.73 -1.59
C GLU A 63 -17.55 -8.65 -0.84
N GLU A 64 -16.25 -8.38 -0.91
CA GLU A 64 -15.21 -9.19 -0.24
C GLU A 64 -15.30 -9.13 1.29
N ASP A 65 -15.45 -7.92 1.88
CA ASP A 65 -15.37 -7.75 3.33
C ASP A 65 -16.64 -8.21 4.06
N ILE A 66 -17.82 -8.02 3.46
CA ILE A 66 -19.11 -8.28 4.13
C ILE A 66 -20.14 -9.06 3.29
N ASN A 67 -19.77 -9.50 2.09
CA ASN A 67 -20.61 -10.30 1.17
C ASN A 67 -21.92 -9.61 0.79
N ILE A 68 -21.85 -8.31 0.46
CA ILE A 68 -22.98 -7.54 -0.08
C ILE A 68 -22.63 -7.06 -1.50
N ASN A 69 -23.49 -7.39 -2.47
CA ASN A 69 -23.32 -6.98 -3.86
C ASN A 69 -24.05 -5.65 -4.10
N LEU A 70 -23.29 -4.56 -4.29
CA LEU A 70 -23.82 -3.23 -4.58
C LEU A 70 -24.05 -3.03 -6.10
N HIS A 71 -24.95 -2.14 -6.47
CA HIS A 71 -25.28 -1.84 -7.86
C HIS A 71 -25.01 -0.39 -8.22
N GLU A 72 -24.44 -0.13 -9.39
CA GLU A 72 -24.17 1.23 -9.91
C GLU A 72 -25.45 1.85 -10.53
N GLN A 73 -26.51 1.88 -9.76
CA GLN A 73 -27.79 2.52 -10.07
C GLN A 73 -28.47 2.98 -8.78
N ARG A 74 -29.51 3.79 -8.91
CA ARG A 74 -30.27 4.26 -7.74
C ARG A 74 -30.97 3.08 -7.05
N GLY A 75 -30.76 2.96 -5.74
CA GLY A 75 -31.38 1.96 -4.87
C GLY A 75 -32.38 2.57 -3.87
N ASP A 76 -32.76 1.77 -2.88
CA ASP A 76 -33.65 2.21 -1.77
C ASP A 76 -32.98 3.32 -0.94
N ASN A 77 -31.66 3.20 -0.73
CA ASN A 77 -30.76 4.22 -0.21
C ASN A 77 -29.49 4.24 -1.06
N ASN A 78 -28.64 5.28 -0.93
CA ASN A 78 -27.56 5.45 -1.90
C ASN A 78 -26.24 5.90 -1.28
N ILE A 79 -25.14 5.45 -1.89
CA ILE A 79 -23.77 5.92 -1.65
C ILE A 79 -23.37 6.82 -2.82
N PHE A 80 -23.07 8.07 -2.55
CA PHE A 80 -22.63 9.05 -3.52
C PHE A 80 -21.10 9.19 -3.45
N LEU A 81 -20.41 9.02 -4.59
CA LEU A 81 -18.99 9.25 -4.74
C LEU A 81 -18.80 10.50 -5.59
N ILE A 82 -18.21 11.55 -5.03
CA ILE A 82 -18.18 12.87 -5.68
C ILE A 82 -16.76 13.42 -5.69
N THR A 83 -16.22 13.74 -6.89
CA THR A 83 -15.03 14.57 -7.03
C THR A 83 -15.44 16.03 -7.18
N ASN A 84 -15.07 16.87 -6.20
CA ASN A 84 -15.41 18.28 -6.14
C ASN A 84 -14.17 19.16 -5.99
N ARG A 85 -13.62 19.61 -7.10
CA ARG A 85 -12.37 20.41 -7.15
C ARG A 85 -12.42 21.72 -6.33
N LYS A 86 -13.62 22.24 -6.02
CA LYS A 86 -13.77 23.43 -5.18
C LYS A 86 -13.31 23.21 -3.74
N LEU A 87 -13.18 21.96 -3.33
CA LEU A 87 -12.73 21.58 -1.98
C LEU A 87 -11.20 21.49 -1.86
N LYS A 88 -10.44 21.75 -2.94
CA LYS A 88 -8.99 21.55 -2.96
C LYS A 88 -8.24 22.38 -1.91
N GLU A 89 -8.68 23.60 -1.65
CA GLU A 89 -8.05 24.47 -0.65
C GLU A 89 -8.21 23.90 0.78
N SER A 90 -9.37 23.34 1.11
CA SER A 90 -9.66 22.79 2.45
C SER A 90 -9.16 21.36 2.66
N LEU A 91 -9.26 20.51 1.61
CA LEU A 91 -8.99 19.08 1.69
C LEU A 91 -7.60 18.68 1.16
N GLY A 92 -6.98 19.50 0.31
CA GLY A 92 -5.83 19.06 -0.49
C GLY A 92 -6.25 18.04 -1.55
N ALA A 93 -5.28 17.31 -2.12
CA ALA A 93 -5.55 16.29 -3.14
C ALA A 93 -6.15 15.00 -2.55
N GLU A 94 -5.76 14.64 -1.33
CA GLU A 94 -6.04 13.34 -0.72
C GLU A 94 -7.08 13.39 0.40
N GLY A 95 -7.53 14.57 0.81
CA GLY A 95 -8.56 14.73 1.85
C GLY A 95 -9.97 14.47 1.34
N TYR A 96 -10.85 14.12 2.26
CA TYR A 96 -12.27 13.87 1.98
C TYR A 96 -13.18 14.35 3.12
N ARG A 97 -14.45 14.54 2.76
CA ARG A 97 -15.56 14.63 3.70
C ARG A 97 -16.50 13.45 3.48
N MET A 98 -17.04 12.90 4.56
CA MET A 98 -18.05 11.86 4.51
C MET A 98 -19.23 12.26 5.40
N ASN A 99 -20.42 12.22 4.85
CA ASN A 99 -21.67 12.41 5.59
C ASN A 99 -22.49 11.13 5.51
N ILE A 100 -22.79 10.53 6.65
CA ILE A 100 -23.61 9.33 6.79
C ILE A 100 -24.91 9.73 7.46
N SER A 101 -26.02 9.63 6.72
CA SER A 101 -27.40 9.80 7.19
C SER A 101 -28.15 8.48 7.10
N THR A 102 -29.40 8.46 7.56
CA THR A 102 -30.28 7.28 7.43
C THR A 102 -30.56 6.88 5.97
N ASP A 103 -30.50 7.83 5.04
CA ASP A 103 -30.93 7.65 3.65
C ASP A 103 -29.77 7.64 2.66
N SER A 104 -28.62 8.17 3.05
CA SER A 104 -27.46 8.28 2.15
C SER A 104 -26.14 8.32 2.87
N ILE A 105 -25.10 7.86 2.14
CA ILE A 105 -23.69 8.12 2.43
C ILE A 105 -23.16 8.99 1.30
N VAL A 106 -22.56 10.13 1.63
CA VAL A 106 -21.93 11.03 0.65
C VAL A 106 -20.44 11.12 0.95
N ILE A 107 -19.60 10.70 0.01
CA ILE A 107 -18.14 10.81 0.07
C ILE A 107 -17.70 11.83 -0.96
N GLU A 108 -17.13 12.96 -0.50
CA GLU A 108 -16.60 14.02 -1.35
C GLU A 108 -15.10 14.17 -1.15
N GLY A 109 -14.33 14.06 -2.23
CA GLY A 109 -12.91 14.40 -2.28
C GLY A 109 -12.66 15.55 -3.24
N ALA A 110 -11.58 16.31 -3.07
CA ALA A 110 -11.19 17.30 -4.05
C ALA A 110 -10.66 16.66 -5.35
N GLU A 111 -10.02 15.51 -5.22
CA GLU A 111 -9.53 14.66 -6.29
C GLU A 111 -9.95 13.20 -6.06
N ASN A 112 -9.73 12.33 -7.04
CA ASN A 112 -10.15 10.93 -6.95
C ASN A 112 -9.49 10.17 -5.79
N ALA A 113 -8.25 10.51 -5.44
CA ALA A 113 -7.56 9.94 -4.28
C ALA A 113 -8.29 10.21 -2.96
N GLY A 114 -8.81 11.43 -2.77
CA GLY A 114 -9.61 11.76 -1.59
C GLY A 114 -10.89 10.91 -1.50
N VAL A 115 -11.61 10.73 -2.62
CA VAL A 115 -12.78 9.83 -2.68
C VAL A 115 -12.39 8.40 -2.33
N PHE A 116 -11.27 7.90 -2.88
CA PHE A 116 -10.73 6.57 -2.58
C PHE A 116 -10.44 6.38 -1.09
N TYR A 117 -9.79 7.36 -0.43
CA TYR A 117 -9.52 7.26 1.02
C TYR A 117 -10.80 7.35 1.86
N GLY A 118 -11.81 8.07 1.41
CA GLY A 118 -13.14 8.01 1.98
C GLY A 118 -13.77 6.61 1.84
N ILE A 119 -13.59 5.95 0.70
CA ILE A 119 -14.03 4.56 0.50
C ILE A 119 -13.33 3.61 1.49
N GLN A 120 -12.01 3.77 1.74
CA GLN A 120 -11.30 2.94 2.73
C GLN A 120 -11.86 3.14 4.16
N THR A 121 -12.25 4.37 4.50
CA THR A 121 -12.93 4.64 5.79
C THR A 121 -14.31 3.97 5.84
N LEU A 122 -15.10 4.06 4.78
CA LEU A 122 -16.40 3.36 4.71
C LEU A 122 -16.21 1.84 4.81
N ARG A 123 -15.19 1.28 4.17
CA ARG A 123 -14.82 -0.13 4.26
C ARG A 123 -14.59 -0.56 5.72
N GLN A 124 -13.80 0.22 6.49
CA GLN A 124 -13.55 -0.06 7.90
C GLN A 124 -14.82 0.07 8.76
N LEU A 125 -15.68 1.06 8.48
CA LEU A 125 -16.97 1.19 9.17
C LEU A 125 -17.89 0.02 8.87
N ALA A 126 -17.97 -0.43 7.62
CA ALA A 126 -18.79 -1.56 7.19
C ALA A 126 -18.30 -2.88 7.82
N ALA A 127 -17.00 -3.11 7.89
CA ALA A 127 -16.42 -4.29 8.54
C ALA A 127 -16.78 -4.39 10.04
N GLN A 128 -16.83 -3.24 10.74
CA GLN A 128 -17.18 -3.19 12.16
C GLN A 128 -18.69 -3.32 12.42
N ASN A 129 -19.51 -2.68 11.59
CA ASN A 129 -20.93 -2.48 11.84
C ASN A 129 -21.84 -3.28 10.90
N ARG A 130 -21.25 -3.94 9.90
CA ARG A 130 -21.95 -4.72 8.86
C ARG A 130 -23.11 -3.96 8.22
N LEU A 131 -24.34 -4.28 8.63
CA LEU A 131 -25.57 -3.80 7.98
C LEU A 131 -26.10 -2.47 8.50
N ALA A 132 -25.59 -1.95 9.64
CA ALA A 132 -26.12 -0.76 10.31
C ALA A 132 -24.98 0.20 10.67
N ILE A 133 -24.54 1.00 9.71
CA ILE A 133 -23.46 1.96 9.90
C ILE A 133 -24.00 3.19 10.64
N PRO A 134 -23.42 3.59 11.80
CA PRO A 134 -23.89 4.76 12.55
C PRO A 134 -23.84 6.04 11.72
N CYS A 135 -24.86 6.90 11.88
CA CYS A 135 -24.85 8.22 11.25
C CYS A 135 -23.76 9.10 11.87
N MET A 136 -22.98 9.76 11.03
CA MET A 136 -21.87 10.63 11.45
C MET A 136 -21.39 11.56 10.33
N GLU A 137 -20.70 12.60 10.71
CA GLU A 137 -19.86 13.37 9.78
C GLU A 137 -18.40 13.09 10.05
N ILE A 138 -17.61 12.90 8.98
CA ILE A 138 -16.17 12.70 9.04
C ILE A 138 -15.52 13.75 8.15
N PHE A 139 -14.48 14.40 8.69
CA PHE A 139 -13.54 15.19 7.92
C PHE A 139 -12.14 14.62 8.13
N ASP A 140 -11.45 14.35 7.03
CA ASP A 140 -10.11 13.78 7.09
C ASP A 140 -9.22 14.31 5.95
N LYS A 141 -7.96 14.50 6.26
CA LYS A 141 -6.89 14.73 5.30
C LYS A 141 -5.56 14.30 5.91
N PRO A 142 -4.62 13.82 5.09
CA PRO A 142 -3.34 13.36 5.64
C PRO A 142 -2.56 14.50 6.30
N GLU A 143 -1.83 14.17 7.35
CA GLU A 143 -0.84 15.05 7.99
C GLU A 143 0.44 15.11 7.17
N TYR A 144 0.85 13.95 6.60
CA TYR A 144 2.06 13.79 5.82
C TYR A 144 1.73 13.41 4.38
N GLU A 145 2.39 14.06 3.43
CA GLU A 145 2.23 13.77 2.00
C GLU A 145 2.91 12.46 1.59
N TRP A 146 3.95 12.05 2.31
CA TRP A 146 4.68 10.81 2.09
C TRP A 146 4.35 9.80 3.19
N ARG A 147 3.71 8.68 2.82
CA ARG A 147 3.32 7.59 3.74
C ARG A 147 3.67 6.28 3.09
N ASP A 148 4.89 5.81 3.35
CA ASP A 148 5.45 4.66 2.67
C ASP A 148 5.55 3.41 3.55
N PHE A 149 5.68 2.29 2.86
CA PHE A 149 6.13 1.02 3.40
C PHE A 149 7.19 0.44 2.48
N MET A 150 8.32 -0.01 3.05
CA MET A 150 9.38 -0.66 2.30
C MET A 150 9.27 -2.18 2.41
N LEU A 151 9.36 -2.86 1.26
CA LEU A 151 9.47 -4.31 1.18
C LEU A 151 10.82 -4.70 0.58
N ASP A 152 11.61 -5.44 1.34
CA ASP A 152 12.84 -6.05 0.89
C ASP A 152 12.54 -7.40 0.20
N GLU A 153 12.52 -7.38 -1.10
CA GLU A 153 12.39 -8.56 -1.98
C GLU A 153 13.75 -9.12 -2.37
N ALA A 154 14.78 -8.29 -2.34
CA ALA A 154 16.11 -8.67 -2.74
C ALA A 154 16.68 -9.76 -1.83
N ARG A 155 16.57 -9.58 -0.51
CA ARG A 155 17.05 -10.57 0.45
C ARG A 155 16.15 -11.80 0.50
N HIS A 156 14.82 -11.64 0.30
CA HIS A 156 13.93 -12.79 0.29
C HIS A 156 12.73 -12.60 -0.63
N PHE A 157 12.80 -13.17 -1.82
CA PHE A 157 11.76 -13.07 -2.85
C PHE A 157 10.43 -13.67 -2.39
N LYS A 158 9.32 -12.92 -2.50
CA LYS A 158 7.98 -13.33 -2.08
C LYS A 158 6.99 -13.51 -3.24
N GLY A 159 7.23 -12.82 -4.36
CA GLY A 159 6.42 -12.91 -5.56
C GLY A 159 5.18 -12.02 -5.57
N LYS A 160 4.59 -11.84 -6.76
CA LYS A 160 3.56 -10.82 -7.03
C LYS A 160 2.27 -10.98 -6.24
N VAL A 161 1.91 -12.18 -5.82
CA VAL A 161 0.70 -12.39 -5.02
C VAL A 161 0.83 -11.70 -3.66
N VAL A 162 1.98 -11.88 -2.99
CA VAL A 162 2.25 -11.25 -1.69
C VAL A 162 2.37 -9.73 -1.83
N VAL A 163 3.02 -9.25 -2.90
CA VAL A 163 3.12 -7.81 -3.18
C VAL A 163 1.74 -7.17 -3.36
N LYS A 164 0.84 -7.80 -4.13
CA LYS A 164 -0.53 -7.30 -4.29
C LYS A 164 -1.34 -7.32 -2.99
N GLN A 165 -1.18 -8.36 -2.17
CA GLN A 165 -1.80 -8.39 -0.84
C GLN A 165 -1.29 -7.25 0.04
N LEU A 166 0.02 -6.98 0.04
CA LEU A 166 0.60 -5.85 0.77
C LEU A 166 0.04 -4.50 0.27
N LEU A 167 -0.08 -4.31 -1.05
CA LEU A 167 -0.66 -3.10 -1.63
C LEU A 167 -2.13 -2.90 -1.23
N GLU A 168 -2.91 -3.99 -1.07
CA GLU A 168 -4.28 -3.91 -0.52
C GLU A 168 -4.28 -3.42 0.94
N GLU A 169 -3.40 -3.94 1.79
CA GLU A 169 -3.27 -3.50 3.18
C GLU A 169 -2.78 -2.05 3.27
N MET A 170 -1.83 -1.67 2.44
CA MET A 170 -1.39 -0.28 2.34
C MET A 170 -2.53 0.66 1.93
N ALA A 171 -3.34 0.27 0.96
CA ALA A 171 -4.53 1.01 0.55
C ALA A 171 -5.55 1.14 1.69
N TYR A 172 -5.83 0.05 2.41
CA TYR A 172 -6.71 0.03 3.57
C TYR A 172 -6.27 1.00 4.67
N LEU A 173 -4.95 1.13 4.87
CA LEU A 173 -4.32 2.05 5.82
C LEU A 173 -4.02 3.44 5.24
N LYS A 174 -4.47 3.73 4.01
CA LYS A 174 -4.28 5.02 3.31
C LYS A 174 -2.82 5.41 3.11
N MET A 175 -1.93 4.43 2.95
CA MET A 175 -0.54 4.65 2.54
C MET A 175 -0.49 4.92 1.04
N ASN A 176 0.48 5.73 0.57
CA ASN A 176 0.51 6.20 -0.81
C ASN A 176 1.86 6.02 -1.52
N LYS A 177 2.85 5.46 -0.86
CA LYS A 177 4.16 5.15 -1.44
C LYS A 177 4.53 3.72 -1.09
N PHE A 178 4.98 2.96 -2.10
CA PHE A 178 5.53 1.62 -1.90
C PHE A 178 7.00 1.63 -2.31
N HIS A 179 7.89 1.58 -1.34
CA HIS A 179 9.32 1.46 -1.55
C HIS A 179 9.65 -0.01 -1.79
N TRP A 180 10.04 -0.34 -3.03
CA TRP A 180 10.25 -1.72 -3.46
C TRP A 180 11.73 -1.99 -3.68
N HIS A 181 12.36 -2.65 -2.70
CA HIS A 181 13.78 -2.98 -2.71
C HIS A 181 14.00 -4.24 -3.56
N LEU A 182 14.40 -4.04 -4.81
CA LEU A 182 14.41 -5.08 -5.83
C LEU A 182 15.78 -5.71 -6.06
N THR A 183 16.87 -5.07 -5.64
CA THR A 183 18.22 -5.56 -5.92
C THR A 183 19.15 -5.39 -4.73
N ASP A 184 19.94 -6.44 -4.44
CA ASP A 184 20.94 -6.43 -3.38
C ASP A 184 21.94 -7.59 -3.58
N ASP A 185 22.87 -7.81 -2.66
CA ASP A 185 23.87 -8.87 -2.69
C ASP A 185 23.27 -10.27 -2.80
N GLN A 186 22.09 -10.50 -2.17
CA GLN A 186 21.43 -11.79 -2.08
C GLN A 186 20.46 -12.07 -3.22
N GLY A 187 20.23 -11.09 -4.11
CA GLY A 187 19.38 -11.30 -5.27
C GLY A 187 19.06 -10.07 -6.09
N TRP A 188 18.96 -10.29 -7.38
CA TRP A 188 18.47 -9.34 -8.38
C TRP A 188 17.06 -9.76 -8.81
N ARG A 189 16.02 -8.94 -8.54
CA ARG A 189 14.64 -9.37 -8.65
C ARG A 189 13.82 -8.76 -9.80
N ILE A 190 14.45 -7.98 -10.67
CA ILE A 190 13.78 -7.33 -11.79
C ILE A 190 14.44 -7.72 -13.12
N GLU A 191 13.63 -8.06 -14.10
CA GLU A 191 14.08 -8.35 -15.45
C GLU A 191 14.59 -7.08 -16.14
N ILE A 192 15.82 -7.18 -16.69
CA ILE A 192 16.41 -6.19 -17.58
C ILE A 192 16.69 -6.93 -18.89
N GLU A 193 15.95 -6.62 -19.94
CA GLU A 193 16.02 -7.36 -21.22
C GLU A 193 17.41 -7.31 -21.84
N LYS A 194 18.07 -6.18 -21.71
CA LYS A 194 19.45 -6.01 -22.21
C LYS A 194 20.49 -6.85 -21.46
N TYR A 195 20.19 -7.23 -20.21
CA TYR A 195 21.10 -7.97 -19.33
C TYR A 195 20.45 -9.22 -18.72
N PRO A 196 20.10 -10.24 -19.53
CA PRO A 196 19.29 -11.39 -19.09
C PRO A 196 19.96 -12.24 -17.99
N ARG A 197 21.30 -12.23 -17.89
CA ARG A 197 22.01 -12.97 -16.83
C ARG A 197 21.72 -12.41 -15.42
N LEU A 198 21.26 -11.17 -15.28
CA LEU A 198 20.85 -10.60 -13.98
C LEU A 198 19.76 -11.46 -13.34
N THR A 199 18.79 -11.94 -14.13
CA THR A 199 17.72 -12.80 -13.62
C THR A 199 18.05 -14.29 -13.76
N GLN A 200 18.83 -14.70 -14.74
CA GLN A 200 19.22 -16.11 -14.91
C GLN A 200 20.21 -16.59 -13.82
N ILE A 201 21.08 -15.72 -13.35
CA ILE A 201 22.12 -16.00 -12.34
C ILE A 201 21.85 -15.21 -11.05
N GLY A 202 21.75 -13.88 -11.15
CA GLY A 202 21.64 -12.98 -10.00
C GLY A 202 20.35 -13.16 -9.19
N ALA A 203 19.30 -13.75 -9.75
CA ALA A 203 18.05 -13.98 -9.03
C ALA A 203 18.05 -15.24 -8.14
N TYR A 204 19.11 -16.05 -8.16
CA TYR A 204 19.11 -17.34 -7.46
C TYR A 204 20.36 -17.52 -6.59
N ARG A 205 20.17 -18.10 -5.41
CA ARG A 205 21.23 -18.56 -4.54
C ARG A 205 20.98 -20.00 -4.09
N ASP A 206 22.03 -20.76 -3.83
CA ASP A 206 21.96 -22.20 -3.53
C ASP A 206 21.62 -22.52 -2.08
N SER A 207 21.76 -21.54 -1.19
CA SER A 207 21.47 -21.68 0.25
C SER A 207 21.13 -20.33 0.86
N THR A 208 20.60 -20.35 2.09
CA THR A 208 20.30 -19.12 2.83
C THR A 208 20.71 -19.28 4.29
N GLN A 209 21.49 -18.34 4.82
CA GLN A 209 21.79 -18.27 6.25
C GLN A 209 20.50 -18.14 7.05
N ILE A 210 20.34 -18.96 8.11
CA ILE A 210 19.21 -18.95 9.03
C ILE A 210 19.67 -18.62 10.45
N GLY A 211 18.81 -17.92 11.19
CA GLY A 211 19.13 -17.46 12.54
C GLY A 211 19.70 -16.06 12.59
N GLY A 212 20.50 -15.76 13.59
CA GLY A 212 21.06 -14.41 13.79
C GLY A 212 22.26 -14.12 12.91
N TRP A 213 22.74 -12.88 12.96
CA TRP A 213 23.82 -12.32 12.15
C TRP A 213 25.10 -13.18 12.06
N ASN A 214 25.49 -13.82 13.18
CA ASN A 214 26.70 -14.67 13.25
C ASN A 214 26.38 -16.18 13.13
N SER A 215 25.22 -16.53 12.61
CA SER A 215 24.84 -17.94 12.48
C SER A 215 25.71 -18.65 11.44
N THR A 216 26.06 -19.89 11.74
CA THR A 216 26.71 -20.81 10.79
C THR A 216 25.74 -21.84 10.21
N LEU A 217 24.44 -21.68 10.50
CA LEU A 217 23.40 -22.57 10.00
C LEU A 217 22.87 -22.04 8.66
N TYR A 218 22.62 -22.97 7.74
CA TYR A 218 22.08 -22.65 6.42
C TYR A 218 20.89 -23.55 6.09
N ASP A 219 19.87 -22.96 5.49
CA ASP A 219 18.91 -23.68 4.70
C ASP A 219 19.53 -23.95 3.34
N VAL A 220 19.71 -25.22 2.98
CA VAL A 220 20.37 -25.65 1.75
C VAL A 220 19.44 -25.76 0.55
N ASN A 221 18.24 -25.18 0.64
CA ASN A 221 17.33 -25.09 -0.48
C ASN A 221 17.68 -23.90 -1.37
N ILE A 222 17.55 -24.10 -2.68
CA ILE A 222 17.68 -22.99 -3.64
C ILE A 222 16.58 -21.97 -3.33
N HIS A 223 16.97 -20.71 -3.14
CA HIS A 223 16.06 -19.59 -3.01
C HIS A 223 16.23 -18.66 -4.20
N GLY A 224 15.11 -18.20 -4.77
CA GLY A 224 15.17 -17.25 -5.87
C GLY A 224 13.83 -16.98 -6.51
N GLY A 225 13.88 -16.13 -7.51
CA GLY A 225 12.76 -15.64 -8.30
C GLY A 225 12.98 -14.19 -8.68
N TYR A 226 12.22 -13.73 -9.65
CA TYR A 226 12.26 -12.36 -10.13
C TYR A 226 10.91 -11.98 -10.74
N TYR A 227 10.73 -10.71 -11.01
CA TYR A 227 9.59 -10.14 -11.72
C TYR A 227 9.97 -9.91 -13.18
N THR A 228 9.16 -10.44 -14.10
CA THR A 228 9.23 -10.04 -15.50
C THR A 228 8.78 -8.59 -15.65
N GLN A 229 9.13 -7.95 -16.76
CA GLN A 229 8.63 -6.60 -17.05
C GLN A 229 7.10 -6.55 -17.12
N GLU A 230 6.46 -7.63 -17.57
CA GLU A 230 4.99 -7.76 -17.55
C GLU A 230 4.45 -7.80 -16.12
N ASP A 231 5.08 -8.59 -15.22
CA ASP A 231 4.71 -8.61 -13.80
C ASP A 231 4.85 -7.22 -13.15
N ILE A 232 5.92 -6.48 -13.48
CA ILE A 232 6.12 -5.11 -12.99
C ILE A 232 4.99 -4.19 -13.45
N ARG A 233 4.66 -4.19 -14.75
CA ARG A 233 3.56 -3.36 -15.28
C ARG A 233 2.22 -3.71 -14.61
N GLU A 234 1.93 -4.99 -14.43
CA GLU A 234 0.72 -5.45 -13.73
C GLU A 234 0.65 -4.94 -12.29
N ILE A 235 1.78 -4.94 -11.57
CA ILE A 235 1.85 -4.46 -10.18
C ILE A 235 1.75 -2.92 -10.13
N VAL A 236 2.41 -2.23 -11.05
CA VAL A 236 2.34 -0.76 -11.17
C VAL A 236 0.91 -0.29 -11.43
N ASP A 237 0.20 -0.93 -12.37
CA ASP A 237 -1.20 -0.61 -12.66
C ASP A 237 -2.10 -0.90 -11.45
N PHE A 238 -1.88 -2.03 -10.78
CA PHE A 238 -2.62 -2.41 -9.58
C PHE A 238 -2.44 -1.41 -8.43
N ALA A 239 -1.20 -0.91 -8.22
CA ALA A 239 -0.90 0.12 -7.24
C ALA A 239 -1.52 1.48 -7.61
N ALA A 240 -1.43 1.87 -8.89
CA ALA A 240 -1.98 3.12 -9.40
C ALA A 240 -3.50 3.21 -9.21
N GLU A 241 -4.24 2.11 -9.43
CA GLU A 241 -5.67 2.03 -9.16
C GLU A 241 -6.01 2.31 -7.68
N ARG A 242 -5.05 2.13 -6.77
CA ARG A 242 -5.15 2.33 -5.31
C ARG A 242 -4.48 3.62 -4.85
N HIS A 243 -4.09 4.48 -5.78
CA HIS A 243 -3.37 5.74 -5.52
C HIS A 243 -2.06 5.53 -4.76
N ILE A 244 -1.37 4.41 -5.01
CA ILE A 244 -0.04 4.11 -4.48
C ILE A 244 0.98 4.27 -5.60
N GLU A 245 1.98 5.12 -5.40
CA GLU A 245 3.14 5.26 -6.27
C GLU A 245 4.23 4.30 -5.82
N ILE A 246 4.79 3.52 -6.75
CA ILE A 246 5.89 2.61 -6.47
C ILE A 246 7.21 3.33 -6.66
N VAL A 247 8.06 3.33 -5.65
CA VAL A 247 9.44 3.83 -5.69
C VAL A 247 10.36 2.61 -5.72
N PRO A 248 10.87 2.19 -6.90
CA PRO A 248 11.78 1.05 -6.97
C PRO A 248 13.15 1.44 -6.44
N GLU A 249 13.82 0.49 -5.80
CA GLU A 249 15.22 0.62 -5.38
C GLU A 249 16.11 -0.32 -6.18
N ILE A 250 17.13 0.27 -6.80
CA ILE A 250 18.18 -0.40 -7.54
C ILE A 250 19.51 0.00 -6.92
N GLU A 251 20.13 -0.91 -6.19
CA GLU A 251 21.34 -0.66 -5.42
C GLU A 251 22.56 -0.39 -6.28
N MET A 252 23.33 0.64 -5.90
CA MET A 252 24.61 0.97 -6.47
C MET A 252 25.36 2.03 -5.64
N PRO A 253 26.70 2.07 -5.67
CA PRO A 253 27.59 1.09 -6.27
C PRO A 253 27.87 -0.10 -5.34
N GLY A 254 27.44 -0.07 -4.08
CA GLY A 254 27.47 -1.18 -3.13
C GLY A 254 26.29 -2.13 -3.29
N HIS A 255 26.21 -3.17 -2.46
CA HIS A 255 25.12 -4.17 -2.47
C HIS A 255 24.84 -4.78 -3.84
N THR A 256 25.90 -5.05 -4.61
CA THR A 256 25.81 -5.43 -6.03
C THR A 256 26.39 -6.81 -6.34
N SER A 257 26.63 -7.65 -5.31
CA SER A 257 27.23 -8.99 -5.50
C SER A 257 26.42 -9.86 -6.45
N ALA A 258 25.07 -9.79 -6.42
CA ALA A 258 24.23 -10.56 -7.34
C ALA A 258 24.43 -10.12 -8.81
N ALA A 259 24.55 -8.82 -9.07
CA ALA A 259 24.82 -8.29 -10.41
C ALA A 259 26.23 -8.65 -10.88
N ILE A 260 27.23 -8.56 -10.00
CA ILE A 260 28.63 -8.92 -10.32
C ILE A 260 28.76 -10.44 -10.51
N ALA A 261 28.04 -11.27 -9.77
CA ALA A 261 27.99 -12.72 -10.02
C ALA A 261 27.47 -13.03 -11.43
N ALA A 262 26.48 -12.24 -11.90
CA ALA A 262 25.94 -12.35 -13.25
C ALA A 262 26.89 -11.81 -14.33
N TYR A 263 27.57 -10.69 -14.07
CA TYR A 263 28.47 -9.97 -14.97
C TYR A 263 29.75 -9.59 -14.24
N PRO A 264 30.76 -10.51 -14.15
CA PRO A 264 31.97 -10.33 -13.37
C PRO A 264 32.79 -9.09 -13.73
N GLU A 265 32.71 -8.64 -14.97
CA GLU A 265 33.37 -7.44 -15.49
C GLU A 265 32.88 -6.13 -14.85
N LEU A 266 31.76 -6.13 -14.15
CA LEU A 266 31.22 -4.96 -13.46
C LEU A 266 31.91 -4.70 -12.11
N GLY A 267 32.54 -5.74 -11.53
CA GLY A 267 33.11 -5.67 -10.21
C GLY A 267 34.51 -5.08 -10.16
N SER A 268 34.87 -4.55 -8.98
CA SER A 268 36.22 -4.04 -8.70
C SER A 268 37.24 -5.14 -8.32
N LEU A 269 36.78 -6.35 -7.99
CA LEU A 269 37.62 -7.46 -7.53
C LEU A 269 38.05 -8.38 -8.68
N LYS A 270 39.22 -8.98 -8.53
CA LYS A 270 39.75 -9.96 -9.50
C LYS A 270 38.99 -11.28 -9.53
N THR A 271 38.44 -11.68 -8.37
CA THR A 271 37.60 -12.87 -8.23
C THR A 271 36.16 -12.43 -8.05
N PRO A 272 35.27 -12.74 -9.01
CA PRO A 272 33.86 -12.35 -8.89
C PRO A 272 33.22 -13.07 -7.69
N PRO A 273 32.32 -12.40 -6.97
CA PRO A 273 31.52 -13.06 -5.94
C PRO A 273 30.54 -14.04 -6.58
N THR A 274 30.02 -14.96 -5.77
CA THR A 274 28.77 -15.65 -6.04
C THR A 274 27.62 -14.81 -5.48
N VAL A 275 26.38 -15.11 -5.86
CA VAL A 275 25.21 -14.50 -5.20
C VAL A 275 25.28 -14.81 -3.71
N ALA A 276 25.18 -13.79 -2.87
CA ALA A 276 25.41 -13.95 -1.44
C ALA A 276 24.32 -14.81 -0.77
N THR A 277 24.75 -15.68 0.13
CA THR A 277 23.87 -16.58 0.88
C THR A 277 23.69 -16.17 2.34
N TYR A 278 24.34 -15.08 2.75
CA TYR A 278 24.38 -14.58 4.13
C TYR A 278 24.36 -13.04 4.14
N PHE A 279 24.15 -12.47 5.34
CA PHE A 279 24.18 -11.03 5.55
C PHE A 279 25.62 -10.48 5.48
N ASN A 280 25.72 -9.24 4.95
CA ASN A 280 26.93 -8.47 4.91
C ASN A 280 28.13 -9.16 4.19
N PRO A 281 27.95 -9.55 2.92
CA PRO A 281 29.09 -9.90 2.10
C PRO A 281 29.88 -8.62 1.78
N THR A 282 31.19 -8.63 2.03
CA THR A 282 32.06 -7.43 1.89
C THR A 282 32.58 -7.20 0.46
N TRP A 283 31.95 -7.75 -0.60
CA TRP A 283 32.66 -7.93 -1.86
C TRP A 283 32.01 -7.33 -3.11
N GLY A 284 30.80 -6.87 -3.04
CA GLY A 284 30.04 -6.49 -4.23
C GLY A 284 30.01 -4.97 -4.48
N VAL A 285 31.11 -4.38 -4.95
CA VAL A 285 31.12 -2.97 -5.34
C VAL A 285 31.41 -2.86 -6.85
N PHE A 286 30.57 -2.12 -7.55
CA PHE A 286 30.80 -1.78 -8.95
C PHE A 286 32.09 -0.97 -9.14
N ASN A 287 32.84 -1.29 -10.19
CA ASN A 287 33.99 -0.50 -10.58
C ASN A 287 33.58 0.75 -11.36
N VAL A 288 33.13 1.78 -10.66
CA VAL A 288 32.64 3.03 -11.25
C VAL A 288 33.69 3.85 -12.01
N ALA A 289 34.96 3.41 -11.99
CA ALA A 289 36.03 3.99 -12.83
C ALA A 289 36.05 3.37 -14.24
N ASP A 290 35.27 2.33 -14.51
CA ASP A 290 35.18 1.69 -15.82
C ASP A 290 33.93 2.20 -16.56
N GLU A 291 34.12 2.80 -17.73
CA GLU A 291 33.04 3.32 -18.57
C GLU A 291 31.99 2.26 -18.94
N ARG A 292 32.34 0.98 -18.96
CA ARG A 292 31.39 -0.11 -19.21
C ARG A 292 30.38 -0.27 -18.07
N VAL A 293 30.81 0.01 -16.85
CA VAL A 293 29.93 0.01 -15.66
C VAL A 293 28.97 1.20 -15.72
N ILE A 294 29.45 2.37 -16.12
CA ILE A 294 28.59 3.53 -16.31
C ILE A 294 27.54 3.26 -17.39
N GLN A 295 27.95 2.64 -18.51
CA GLN A 295 27.00 2.25 -19.56
C GLN A 295 26.00 1.20 -19.09
N PHE A 296 26.43 0.21 -18.32
CA PHE A 296 25.53 -0.76 -17.70
C PHE A 296 24.48 -0.09 -16.82
N ILE A 297 24.90 0.82 -15.93
CA ILE A 297 24.00 1.57 -15.06
C ILE A 297 22.95 2.37 -15.87
N GLN A 298 23.41 3.08 -16.91
CA GLN A 298 22.52 3.84 -17.78
C GLN A 298 21.49 2.94 -18.48
N ASP A 299 21.94 1.83 -19.04
CA ASP A 299 21.07 0.86 -19.71
C ASP A 299 20.02 0.25 -18.76
N VAL A 300 20.39 -0.03 -17.51
CA VAL A 300 19.45 -0.51 -16.49
C VAL A 300 18.42 0.56 -16.18
N PHE A 301 18.84 1.82 -15.97
CA PHE A 301 17.90 2.89 -15.66
C PHE A 301 17.00 3.25 -16.82
N ASP A 302 17.44 3.13 -18.07
CA ASP A 302 16.57 3.33 -19.23
C ASP A 302 15.34 2.41 -19.17
N GLU A 303 15.54 1.11 -18.86
CA GLU A 303 14.43 0.16 -18.70
C GLU A 303 13.61 0.43 -17.42
N ILE A 304 14.24 0.82 -16.30
CA ILE A 304 13.54 1.18 -15.05
C ILE A 304 12.64 2.39 -15.26
N PHE A 305 13.07 3.43 -15.97
CA PHE A 305 12.26 4.62 -16.25
C PHE A 305 11.05 4.31 -17.16
N ASP A 306 11.18 3.34 -18.05
CA ASP A 306 10.06 2.89 -18.89
C ASP A 306 9.02 2.06 -18.09
N LEU A 307 9.46 1.35 -17.05
CA LEU A 307 8.61 0.49 -16.25
C LEU A 307 7.88 1.22 -15.13
N PHE A 308 8.53 2.22 -14.51
CA PHE A 308 7.99 2.92 -13.34
C PHE A 308 7.67 4.38 -13.64
N PRO A 309 6.39 4.77 -13.64
CA PRO A 309 5.98 6.16 -13.85
C PRO A 309 6.22 7.03 -12.61
N SER A 310 6.99 6.54 -11.66
CA SER A 310 7.33 7.25 -10.44
C SER A 310 8.21 8.46 -10.71
N ARG A 311 7.98 9.51 -9.92
CA ARG A 311 8.87 10.67 -9.89
C ARG A 311 10.21 10.38 -9.22
N TYR A 312 10.27 9.34 -8.40
CA TYR A 312 11.41 8.99 -7.56
C TYR A 312 11.87 7.58 -7.85
N ILE A 313 13.19 7.42 -7.97
CA ILE A 313 13.88 6.15 -7.99
C ILE A 313 14.90 6.18 -6.84
N HIS A 314 14.91 5.14 -6.01
CA HIS A 314 15.89 4.98 -4.95
C HIS A 314 17.11 4.25 -5.51
N ILE A 315 18.31 4.75 -5.24
CA ILE A 315 19.56 4.18 -5.76
C ILE A 315 20.38 3.44 -4.70
N GLY A 316 19.85 3.29 -3.48
CA GLY A 316 20.59 2.79 -2.33
C GLY A 316 21.74 3.71 -1.97
N GLY A 317 22.96 3.25 -2.12
CA GLY A 317 24.16 4.06 -1.95
C GLY A 317 24.76 4.00 -0.55
N ASP A 318 24.31 3.09 0.27
CA ASP A 318 24.79 2.85 1.61
C ASP A 318 25.98 1.86 1.65
N GLU A 319 26.68 1.82 2.78
CA GLU A 319 27.76 0.88 3.12
C GLU A 319 28.90 0.78 2.09
N VAL A 320 29.13 1.81 1.27
CA VAL A 320 30.24 1.86 0.29
C VAL A 320 31.52 2.27 1.01
N HIS A 321 32.52 1.38 1.03
CA HIS A 321 33.81 1.56 1.68
C HIS A 321 34.94 1.85 0.69
#